data_5b727b4a97b357027b0de01f4f570804
#
_entry.id   5b727b4a97b357027b0de01f4f570804
#
_cell.length_a   1.000
_cell.length_b   1.000
_cell.length_c   1.000
_cell.angle_alpha   90.00
_cell.angle_beta   90.00
_cell.angle_gamma   90.00
#
_symmetry.space_group_name_H-M   'P 1'
#
loop_
_entity.id
_entity.type
_entity.pdbx_description
1 polymer ?
#
loop_
_entity_poly.entity_id
_entity_poly.type
_entity_poly.pdbx_seq_one_letter_code
_entity_poly.pdbx_strand_id
1 'polypeptide(L)'
;MNGNLLDQGALHWTHYSDDSTADMPISYWGTILDIDTSGHISVLYRWDPHCYCHFHRHLCSTTSIVLSGELHVSTYEGHELTATTVRTTGDYAKKPPGDIHMEQG
;
A
#
# COMPACT_ATOMS: atom_id res chain seq x y z
N MET A 1 0.96 -10.72 18.01
CA MET A 1 0.51 -9.33 18.21
C MET A 1 -1.00 -9.25 18.04
N ASN A 2 -1.69 -8.61 18.97
CA ASN A 2 -3.13 -8.40 18.89
C ASN A 2 -3.40 -6.93 18.59
N GLY A 3 -4.28 -6.66 17.64
CA GLY A 3 -4.68 -5.30 17.28
C GLY A 3 -6.13 -5.27 16.84
N ASN A 4 -6.76 -4.11 17.03
CA ASN A 4 -8.09 -3.84 16.52
C ASN A 4 -7.99 -2.82 15.40
N LEU A 5 -8.28 -3.22 14.17
CA LEU A 5 -8.21 -2.35 13.00
C LEU A 5 -9.22 -1.20 13.02
N LEU A 6 -10.25 -1.30 13.85
CA LEU A 6 -11.23 -0.23 14.04
C LEU A 6 -10.72 0.84 15.00
N ASP A 7 -9.73 0.54 15.82
CA ASP A 7 -9.08 1.47 16.75
C ASP A 7 -7.68 1.83 16.23
N GLN A 8 -7.64 2.52 15.10
CA GLN A 8 -6.39 2.89 14.45
C GLN A 8 -5.56 3.90 15.25
N GLY A 9 -6.16 4.63 16.16
CA GLY A 9 -5.45 5.56 17.04
C GLY A 9 -4.54 4.87 18.06
N ALA A 10 -4.76 3.59 18.35
CA ALA A 10 -3.92 2.79 19.26
C ALA A 10 -2.73 2.13 18.56
N LEU A 11 -2.63 2.23 17.23
CA LEU A 11 -1.56 1.61 16.43
C LEU A 11 -0.37 2.56 16.29
N HIS A 12 0.83 1.98 16.17
CA HIS A 12 2.05 2.73 15.91
C HIS A 12 2.23 2.96 14.42
N TRP A 13 1.92 4.19 13.98
CA TRP A 13 2.04 4.59 12.57
C TRP A 13 3.40 5.20 12.28
N THR A 14 3.99 4.83 11.14
CA THR A 14 5.14 5.51 10.55
C THR A 14 4.66 6.31 9.36
N HIS A 15 5.03 7.60 9.31
CA HIS A 15 4.71 8.48 8.19
C HIS A 15 5.85 8.49 7.18
N TYR A 16 5.51 8.22 5.92
CA TYR A 16 6.42 8.30 4.79
C TYR A 16 6.00 9.46 3.91
N SER A 17 6.88 10.44 3.72
CA SER A 17 6.60 11.61 2.90
C SER A 17 7.82 12.05 2.12
N ASP A 18 7.56 12.62 0.94
CA ASP A 18 8.59 13.20 0.07
C ASP A 18 8.00 14.37 -0.68
N ASP A 19 8.56 15.56 -0.49
CA ASP A 19 8.12 16.81 -1.11
C ASP A 19 8.84 17.11 -2.44
N SER A 20 9.76 16.24 -2.88
CA SER A 20 10.59 16.47 -4.07
C SER A 20 9.83 16.45 -5.39
N THR A 21 8.60 15.94 -5.41
CA THR A 21 7.76 15.82 -6.60
C THR A 21 6.43 16.51 -6.40
N ALA A 22 6.29 17.76 -6.90
CA ALA A 22 5.08 18.56 -6.73
C ALA A 22 3.85 17.96 -7.42
N ASP A 23 4.03 17.25 -8.54
CA ASP A 23 2.93 16.65 -9.33
C ASP A 23 2.45 15.32 -8.76
N MET A 24 3.29 14.64 -7.99
CA MET A 24 3.01 13.34 -7.39
C MET A 24 3.46 13.34 -5.92
N PRO A 25 2.75 14.07 -5.04
CA PRO A 25 3.16 14.15 -3.64
C PRO A 25 3.09 12.76 -2.99
N ILE A 26 4.15 12.40 -2.29
CA ILE A 26 4.23 11.15 -1.55
C ILE A 26 3.85 11.43 -0.10
N SER A 27 2.77 10.82 0.35
CA SER A 27 2.38 10.86 1.76
C SER A 27 1.49 9.67 2.06
N TYR A 28 2.03 8.73 2.82
CA TYR A 28 1.28 7.57 3.28
C TYR A 28 1.79 7.12 4.65
N TRP A 29 0.99 6.30 5.30
CA TRP A 29 1.24 5.81 6.64
C TRP A 29 1.24 4.29 6.63
N GLY A 30 2.12 3.69 7.40
CA GLY A 30 2.18 2.25 7.55
C GLY A 30 2.36 1.83 8.99
N THR A 31 1.77 0.71 9.35
CA THR A 31 1.97 0.08 10.65
C THR A 31 2.06 -1.42 10.48
N ILE A 32 3.06 -2.03 11.12
CA ILE A 32 3.22 -3.49 11.13
C ILE A 32 2.27 -4.05 12.19
N LEU A 33 1.36 -4.91 11.76
CA LEU A 33 0.39 -5.56 12.63
C LEU A 33 0.94 -6.85 13.23
N ASP A 34 1.70 -7.60 12.44
CA ASP A 34 2.25 -8.89 12.84
C ASP A 34 3.43 -9.32 11.97
N ILE A 35 4.35 -10.04 12.58
CA ILE A 35 5.44 -10.75 11.90
C ILE A 35 5.47 -12.15 12.51
N ASP A 36 5.20 -13.17 11.70
CA ASP A 36 5.24 -14.53 12.21
C ASP A 36 6.62 -15.20 12.03
N THR A 37 6.76 -16.39 12.58
CA THR A 37 8.04 -17.12 12.55
C THR A 37 8.43 -17.65 11.18
N SER A 38 7.49 -17.68 10.21
CA SER A 38 7.76 -18.05 8.82
C SER A 38 8.22 -16.85 7.96
N GLY A 39 8.27 -15.64 8.54
CA GLY A 39 8.63 -14.43 7.82
C GLY A 39 7.46 -13.74 7.14
N HIS A 40 6.24 -14.15 7.41
CA HIS A 40 5.04 -13.50 6.91
C HIS A 40 4.79 -12.20 7.68
N ILE A 41 4.61 -11.09 6.95
CA ILE A 41 4.42 -9.76 7.52
C ILE A 41 3.03 -9.26 7.16
N SER A 42 2.28 -8.84 8.16
CA SER A 42 0.97 -8.18 7.98
C SER A 42 1.13 -6.68 8.26
N VAL A 43 0.76 -5.86 7.28
CA VAL A 43 0.92 -4.40 7.35
C VAL A 43 -0.41 -3.73 7.02
N LEU A 44 -0.73 -2.68 7.75
CA LEU A 44 -1.83 -1.78 7.40
C LEU A 44 -1.25 -0.49 6.83
N TYR A 45 -1.71 -0.10 5.65
CA TYR A 45 -1.35 1.15 5.00
C TYR A 45 -2.52 2.09 4.91
N ARG A 46 -2.22 3.39 4.98
CA ARG A 46 -3.19 4.47 4.76
C ARG A 46 -2.51 5.56 3.93
N TRP A 47 -3.18 5.99 2.87
CA TRP A 47 -2.72 7.12 2.04
C TRP A 47 -3.47 8.38 2.44
N ASP A 48 -2.75 9.51 2.47
CA ASP A 48 -3.40 10.81 2.50
C ASP A 48 -4.10 11.07 1.17
N PRO A 49 -5.21 11.84 1.15
CA PRO A 49 -5.96 12.09 -0.07
C PRO A 49 -5.08 12.62 -1.20
N HIS A 50 -5.22 12.05 -2.40
CA HIS A 50 -4.49 12.42 -3.62
C HIS A 50 -2.96 12.27 -3.54
N CYS A 51 -2.45 11.54 -2.55
CA CYS A 51 -1.03 11.27 -2.38
C CYS A 51 -0.67 9.87 -2.83
N TYR A 52 0.60 9.69 -3.15
CA TYR A 52 1.16 8.46 -3.70
C TYR A 52 2.08 7.75 -2.70
N CYS A 53 2.35 6.48 -2.93
CA CYS A 53 3.54 5.81 -2.42
C CYS A 53 4.68 5.92 -3.44
N HIS A 54 5.88 5.48 -3.05
CA HIS A 54 6.99 5.39 -3.97
C HIS A 54 6.73 4.31 -5.03
N PHE A 55 7.25 4.53 -6.24
CA PHE A 55 7.33 3.48 -7.25
C PHE A 55 8.16 2.32 -6.70
N HIS A 56 7.62 1.11 -6.72
CA HIS A 56 8.28 -0.01 -6.08
C HIS A 56 7.98 -1.33 -6.80
N ARG A 57 8.84 -2.30 -6.54
CA ARG A 57 8.71 -3.67 -6.98
C ARG A 57 8.65 -4.60 -5.79
N HIS A 58 7.68 -5.49 -5.76
CA HIS A 58 7.58 -6.52 -4.73
C HIS A 58 8.51 -7.69 -5.04
N LEU A 59 9.33 -8.09 -4.05
CA LEU A 59 10.24 -9.23 -4.15
C LEU A 59 9.59 -10.55 -3.73
N CYS A 60 8.42 -10.49 -3.12
CA CYS A 60 7.64 -11.65 -2.67
C CYS A 60 6.18 -11.51 -3.09
N SER A 61 5.42 -12.60 -2.98
CA SER A 61 3.98 -12.55 -3.22
C SER A 61 3.29 -11.69 -2.16
N THR A 62 2.27 -10.96 -2.59
CA THR A 62 1.47 -10.11 -1.71
C THR A 62 -0.01 -10.45 -1.83
N THR A 63 -0.71 -10.32 -0.71
CA THR A 63 -2.16 -10.41 -0.63
C THR A 63 -2.66 -9.15 0.05
N SER A 64 -3.64 -8.50 -0.54
CA SER A 64 -4.15 -7.23 -0.01
C SER A 64 -5.65 -7.11 -0.14
N ILE A 65 -6.24 -6.34 0.75
CA ILE A 65 -7.65 -5.97 0.73
C ILE A 65 -7.78 -4.48 1.04
N VAL A 66 -8.68 -3.80 0.35
CA VAL A 66 -9.03 -2.42 0.66
C VAL A 66 -10.07 -2.42 1.77
N LEU A 67 -9.74 -1.82 2.91
CA LEU A 67 -10.64 -1.77 4.06
C LEU A 67 -11.58 -0.57 4.02
N SER A 68 -11.17 0.54 3.43
CA SER A 68 -11.97 1.76 3.34
C SER A 68 -11.49 2.65 2.22
N GLY A 69 -12.41 3.27 1.49
CA GLY A 69 -12.12 4.24 0.44
C GLY A 69 -11.77 3.63 -0.90
N GLU A 70 -11.00 4.37 -1.68
CA GLU A 70 -10.53 3.99 -3.00
C GLU A 70 -9.00 3.97 -3.03
N LEU A 71 -8.43 2.96 -3.66
CA LEU A 71 -7.01 2.85 -3.93
C LEU A 71 -6.79 2.76 -5.43
N HIS A 72 -6.08 3.72 -5.98
CA HIS A 72 -5.72 3.77 -7.40
C HIS A 72 -4.38 3.09 -7.61
N VAL A 73 -4.35 2.00 -8.37
CA VAL A 73 -3.15 1.19 -8.60
C VAL A 73 -2.72 1.30 -10.05
N SER A 74 -1.50 1.78 -10.26
CA SER A 74 -0.86 1.84 -11.57
C SER A 74 0.18 0.73 -11.68
N THR A 75 0.00 -0.17 -12.63
CA THR A 75 0.86 -1.32 -12.85
C THR A 75 1.81 -1.05 -14.01
N TYR A 76 3.05 -1.45 -13.87
CA TYR A 76 4.12 -1.20 -14.82
C TYR A 76 4.81 -2.48 -15.26
N GLU A 77 5.26 -2.49 -16.52
CA GLU A 77 6.24 -3.44 -17.03
C GLU A 77 7.53 -2.68 -17.30
N GLY A 78 8.56 -2.88 -16.45
CA GLY A 78 9.72 -1.99 -16.42
C GLY A 78 9.31 -0.57 -16.01
N HIS A 79 9.46 0.41 -16.90
CA HIS A 79 9.02 1.79 -16.70
C HIS A 79 7.78 2.17 -17.52
N GLU A 80 7.17 1.20 -18.20
CA GLU A 80 5.99 1.41 -19.03
C GLU A 80 4.71 1.10 -18.24
N LEU A 81 3.80 2.07 -18.21
CA LEU A 81 2.48 1.90 -17.61
C LEU A 81 1.65 0.92 -18.44
N THR A 82 1.25 -0.20 -17.86
CA THR A 82 0.46 -1.24 -18.53
C THR A 82 -1.00 -1.26 -18.14
N ALA A 83 -1.34 -0.83 -16.93
CA ALA A 83 -2.72 -0.83 -16.45
C ALA A 83 -2.92 0.17 -15.31
N THR A 84 -4.14 0.69 -15.19
CA THR A 84 -4.60 1.47 -14.04
C THR A 84 -5.89 0.85 -13.54
N THR A 85 -5.96 0.57 -12.25
CA THR A 85 -7.12 -0.06 -11.62
C THR A 85 -7.55 0.76 -10.41
N VAL A 86 -8.85 0.97 -10.24
CA VAL A 86 -9.41 1.54 -9.02
C VAL A 86 -9.96 0.40 -8.18
N ARG A 87 -9.43 0.26 -6.97
CA ARG A 87 -9.89 -0.72 -5.99
C ARG A 87 -10.72 -0.02 -4.93
N THR A 88 -11.84 -0.61 -4.58
CA THR A 88 -12.76 -0.07 -3.58
C THR A 88 -12.86 -0.99 -2.37
N THR A 89 -13.54 -0.54 -1.34
CA THR A 89 -13.73 -1.29 -0.09
C THR A 89 -14.18 -2.74 -0.35
N GLY A 90 -13.44 -3.69 0.21
CA GLY A 90 -13.68 -5.11 0.05
C GLY A 90 -12.95 -5.76 -1.13
N ASP A 91 -12.36 -4.98 -2.02
CA ASP A 91 -11.60 -5.54 -3.15
C ASP A 91 -10.33 -6.24 -2.66
N TYR A 92 -10.19 -7.48 -3.08
CA TYR A 92 -9.10 -8.37 -2.72
C TYR A 92 -8.19 -8.60 -3.93
N ALA A 93 -6.89 -8.56 -3.72
CA ALA A 93 -5.91 -8.84 -4.75
C ALA A 93 -4.79 -9.72 -4.23
N LYS A 94 -4.34 -10.63 -5.09
CA LYS A 94 -3.17 -11.47 -4.86
C LYS A 94 -2.21 -11.31 -6.02
N LYS A 95 -0.96 -10.94 -5.74
CA LYS A 95 0.05 -10.64 -6.74
C LYS A 95 1.28 -11.53 -6.56
N PRO A 96 1.86 -12.07 -7.66
CA PRO A 96 3.10 -12.84 -7.61
C PRO A 96 4.30 -11.93 -7.32
N PRO A 97 5.46 -12.52 -6.98
CA PRO A 97 6.71 -11.77 -6.89
C PRO A 97 7.04 -11.07 -8.21
N GLY A 98 7.65 -9.90 -8.14
CA GLY A 98 8.07 -9.13 -9.30
C GLY A 98 7.06 -8.11 -9.80
N ASP A 99 5.89 -8.03 -9.18
CA ASP A 99 4.89 -6.99 -9.49
C ASP A 99 5.47 -5.60 -9.25
N ILE A 100 5.38 -4.75 -10.28
CA ILE A 100 5.84 -3.36 -10.20
C ILE A 100 4.62 -2.46 -10.27
N HIS A 101 4.42 -1.62 -9.26
CA HIS A 101 3.27 -0.73 -9.24
C HIS A 101 3.51 0.54 -8.41
N MET A 102 2.58 1.46 -8.52
CA MET A 102 2.47 2.65 -7.70
C MET A 102 1.01 2.80 -7.27
N GLU A 103 0.80 3.25 -6.06
CA GLU A 103 -0.53 3.38 -5.47
C GLU A 103 -0.80 4.83 -5.07
N GLN A 104 -2.05 5.25 -5.23
CA GLN A 104 -2.53 6.58 -4.88
C GLN A 104 -3.81 6.44 -4.05
N GLY A 105 -3.84 7.16 -2.99
CA GLY A 105 -5.04 7.29 -2.16
C GLY A 105 -6.11 8.21 -2.72
#